data_e4a395dac4e6fdbf190f4f1b1b610478
#
_entry.id   e4a395dac4e6fdbf190f4f1b1b610478
#
_cell.length_a   1.000
_cell.length_b   1.000
_cell.length_c   1.000
_cell.angle_alpha   90.00
_cell.angle_beta   90.00
_cell.angle_gamma   90.00
#
_symmetry.space_group_name_H-M   'P 1'
#
loop_
_entity.id
_entity.type
_entity.pdbx_description
1 polymer ?
#
loop_
_entity_poly.entity_id
_entity_poly.type
_entity_poly.pdbx_seq_one_letter_code
_entity_poly.pdbx_strand_id
1 'polypeptide(L)'
;MNLATIWNLPCIFVVENNGYAESTSSKWSVSLSGNASDRAAGFGMPGVEVDGHDFFAVYEAAGEAVERARNGGGPTLLECKLNRYYGHYEGDAQTYRPKDEVKILRETKDCLVKFRNKVTSDGKIDASELDTIDKNVLKLIEES
;
A
#
# COMPACT_ATOMS: atom_id res chain seq x y z
N MET A 1 7.20 2.83 17.57
CA MET A 1 6.14 1.87 17.93
C MET A 1 6.04 1.69 19.45
N ASN A 2 7.08 1.26 20.18
CA ASN A 2 6.99 0.98 21.62
C ASN A 2 6.41 2.13 22.47
N LEU A 3 6.95 3.35 22.34
CA LEU A 3 6.41 4.53 23.06
C LEU A 3 4.96 4.85 22.69
N ALA A 4 4.59 4.66 21.42
CA ALA A 4 3.23 4.90 20.97
C ALA A 4 2.23 3.96 21.67
N THR A 5 2.62 2.71 21.90
CA THR A 5 1.78 1.76 22.62
C THR A 5 1.72 2.08 24.13
N ILE A 6 2.89 2.35 24.76
CA ILE A 6 2.94 2.67 26.19
C ILE A 6 2.10 3.91 26.52
N TRP A 7 2.13 4.91 25.65
CA TRP A 7 1.39 6.18 25.84
C TRP A 7 0.01 6.17 25.19
N ASN A 8 -0.38 5.05 24.60
CA ASN A 8 -1.66 4.87 23.92
C ASN A 8 -1.94 5.97 22.88
N LEU A 9 -0.91 6.32 22.08
CA LEU A 9 -1.00 7.42 21.13
C LEU A 9 -1.94 7.09 19.96
N PRO A 10 -2.74 8.06 19.50
CA PRO A 10 -3.64 7.91 18.36
C PRO A 10 -2.86 8.00 17.04
N CYS A 11 -2.01 7.02 16.75
CA CYS A 11 -1.20 7.03 15.53
C CYS A 11 -1.32 5.71 14.75
N ILE A 12 -1.11 5.81 13.45
CA ILE A 12 -1.12 4.68 12.52
C ILE A 12 0.25 4.61 11.85
N PHE A 13 0.92 3.47 11.99
CA PHE A 13 2.16 3.19 11.29
C PHE A 13 1.83 2.49 9.98
N VAL A 14 2.05 3.15 8.85
CA VAL A 14 1.81 2.56 7.54
C VAL A 14 3.13 2.04 6.98
N VAL A 15 3.13 0.79 6.54
CA VAL A 15 4.25 0.15 5.85
C VAL A 15 3.85 -0.17 4.42
N GLU A 16 4.49 0.48 3.46
CA GLU A 16 4.38 0.16 2.04
C GLU A 16 5.36 -0.96 1.71
N ASN A 17 4.92 -2.21 1.85
CA ASN A 17 5.76 -3.37 1.61
C ASN A 17 5.72 -3.78 0.14
N ASN A 18 6.75 -3.39 -0.61
CA ASN A 18 6.90 -3.71 -2.02
C ASN A 18 7.69 -5.00 -2.29
N GLY A 19 8.03 -5.76 -1.24
CA GLY A 19 8.75 -7.01 -1.33
C GLY A 19 10.28 -6.90 -1.49
N TYR A 20 10.82 -5.68 -1.57
CA TYR A 20 12.26 -5.46 -1.76
C TYR A 20 12.78 -4.31 -0.88
N ALA A 21 13.94 -4.54 -0.28
CA ALA A 21 14.80 -3.51 0.30
C ALA A 21 15.95 -3.26 -0.71
N GLU A 22 15.83 -2.21 -1.53
CA GLU A 22 16.64 -2.01 -2.74
C GLU A 22 16.57 -3.24 -3.67
N SER A 23 17.63 -4.04 -3.69
CA SER A 23 17.76 -5.29 -4.47
C SER A 23 17.52 -6.56 -3.65
N THR A 24 17.43 -6.44 -2.32
CA THR A 24 17.27 -7.60 -1.43
C THR A 24 15.79 -7.93 -1.24
N SER A 25 15.38 -9.13 -1.62
CA SER A 25 14.01 -9.60 -1.40
C SER A 25 13.68 -9.66 0.10
N SER A 26 12.46 -9.24 0.46
CA SER A 26 11.96 -9.33 1.84
C SER A 26 11.97 -10.77 2.38
N LYS A 27 11.84 -11.77 1.52
CA LYS A 27 11.96 -13.20 1.86
C LYS A 27 13.34 -13.57 2.46
N TRP A 28 14.38 -12.80 2.16
CA TRP A 28 15.74 -13.00 2.65
C TRP A 28 16.09 -12.09 3.84
N SER A 29 15.46 -10.92 3.90
CA SER A 29 15.82 -9.88 4.86
C SER A 29 14.88 -9.79 6.07
N VAL A 30 13.69 -10.37 5.98
CA VAL A 30 12.69 -10.31 7.05
C VAL A 30 12.44 -11.71 7.61
N SER A 31 12.60 -11.86 8.92
CA SER A 31 12.22 -13.10 9.63
C SER A 31 10.71 -13.28 9.65
N LEU A 32 10.24 -14.48 9.99
CA LEU A 32 8.84 -14.88 9.99
C LEU A 32 8.30 -15.04 8.57
N SER A 33 7.04 -14.72 8.35
CA SER A 33 6.35 -14.82 7.05
C SER A 33 6.82 -13.79 6.00
N GLY A 34 7.72 -12.88 6.37
CA GLY A 34 8.11 -11.74 5.55
C GLY A 34 7.17 -10.54 5.70
N ASN A 35 6.22 -10.60 6.63
CA ASN A 35 5.27 -9.54 6.91
C ASN A 35 5.79 -8.60 8.00
N ALA A 36 5.71 -7.31 7.77
CA ALA A 36 6.03 -6.31 8.78
C ALA A 36 4.95 -6.26 9.88
N SER A 37 3.70 -6.51 9.51
CA SER A 37 2.54 -6.55 10.42
C SER A 37 2.67 -7.57 11.54
N ASP A 38 3.34 -8.71 11.31
CA ASP A 38 3.58 -9.74 12.34
C ASP A 38 4.41 -9.22 13.52
N ARG A 39 5.19 -8.15 13.30
CA ARG A 39 6.01 -7.54 14.35
C ARG A 39 5.20 -6.67 15.32
N ALA A 40 4.00 -6.28 14.94
CA ALA A 40 3.13 -5.42 15.75
C ALA A 40 2.81 -6.04 17.11
N ALA A 41 2.61 -7.36 17.17
CA ALA A 41 2.36 -8.11 18.40
C ALA A 41 3.48 -7.93 19.44
N GLY A 42 4.74 -7.87 19.00
CA GLY A 42 5.89 -7.62 19.86
C GLY A 42 5.90 -6.23 20.51
N PHE A 43 5.12 -5.29 19.99
CA PHE A 43 4.93 -3.95 20.54
C PHE A 43 3.58 -3.80 21.25
N GLY A 44 2.77 -4.85 21.32
CA GLY A 44 1.46 -4.84 21.98
C GLY A 44 0.39 -4.05 21.22
N MET A 45 0.49 -3.92 19.89
CA MET A 45 -0.49 -3.26 19.03
C MET A 45 -1.01 -4.21 17.95
N PRO A 46 -2.19 -3.98 17.38
CA PRO A 46 -2.66 -4.73 16.22
C PRO A 46 -1.81 -4.45 14.99
N GLY A 47 -1.52 -5.54 14.24
CA GLY A 47 -0.95 -5.53 12.92
C GLY A 47 -1.98 -5.99 11.89
N VAL A 48 -2.18 -5.22 10.85
CA VAL A 48 -3.13 -5.51 9.77
C VAL A 48 -2.39 -5.54 8.45
N GLU A 49 -2.54 -6.64 7.70
CA GLU A 49 -2.05 -6.75 6.32
C GLU A 49 -3.20 -6.54 5.34
N VAL A 50 -2.94 -5.78 4.27
CA VAL A 50 -3.94 -5.48 3.25
C VAL A 50 -3.33 -5.50 1.85
N ASP A 51 -4.11 -5.89 0.83
CA ASP A 51 -3.72 -5.72 -0.58
C ASP A 51 -3.68 -4.21 -0.92
N GLY A 52 -2.47 -3.65 -0.98
CA GLY A 52 -2.25 -2.25 -1.31
C GLY A 52 -2.63 -1.85 -2.75
N HIS A 53 -2.99 -2.82 -3.60
CA HIS A 53 -3.52 -2.55 -4.94
C HIS A 53 -5.05 -2.47 -4.97
N ASP A 54 -5.72 -2.73 -3.85
CA ASP A 54 -7.17 -2.59 -3.71
C ASP A 54 -7.51 -1.37 -2.87
N PHE A 55 -7.98 -0.32 -3.53
CA PHE A 55 -8.36 0.94 -2.88
C PHE A 55 -9.37 0.72 -1.73
N PHE A 56 -10.38 -0.12 -1.95
CA PHE A 56 -11.44 -0.30 -0.96
C PHE A 56 -10.94 -1.09 0.26
N ALA A 57 -10.10 -2.11 0.04
CA ALA A 57 -9.49 -2.85 1.13
C ALA A 57 -8.59 -1.94 2.00
N VAL A 58 -7.79 -1.06 1.37
CA VAL A 58 -6.98 -0.07 2.09
C VAL A 58 -7.86 0.94 2.82
N TYR A 59 -8.94 1.42 2.17
CA TYR A 59 -9.86 2.39 2.77
C TYR A 59 -10.54 1.83 4.04
N GLU A 60 -11.04 0.59 3.98
CA GLU A 60 -11.67 -0.08 5.12
C GLU A 60 -10.67 -0.29 6.26
N ALA A 61 -9.51 -0.87 5.99
CA ALA A 61 -8.49 -1.13 7.00
C ALA A 61 -7.96 0.17 7.64
N ALA A 62 -7.77 1.23 6.83
CA ALA A 62 -7.39 2.53 7.34
C ALA A 62 -8.51 3.17 8.17
N GLY A 63 -9.78 3.00 7.76
CA GLY A 63 -10.95 3.45 8.51
C GLY A 63 -11.01 2.85 9.91
N GLU A 64 -10.86 1.54 10.02
CA GLU A 64 -10.81 0.83 11.31
C GLU A 64 -9.65 1.32 12.20
N ALA A 65 -8.46 1.51 11.61
CA ALA A 65 -7.30 2.02 12.33
C ALA A 65 -7.51 3.46 12.84
N VAL A 66 -8.15 4.32 12.03
CA VAL A 66 -8.51 5.70 12.40
C VAL A 66 -9.55 5.71 13.51
N GLU A 67 -10.59 4.89 13.40
CA GLU A 67 -11.63 4.77 14.42
C GLU A 67 -11.04 4.30 15.75
N ARG A 68 -10.20 3.26 15.72
CA ARG A 68 -9.47 2.79 16.89
C ARG A 68 -8.65 3.90 17.55
N ALA A 69 -7.87 4.64 16.77
CA ALA A 69 -7.05 5.73 17.28
C ALA A 69 -7.88 6.84 17.92
N ARG A 70 -8.98 7.26 17.27
CA ARG A 70 -9.88 8.30 17.78
C ARG A 70 -10.63 7.91 19.04
N ASN A 71 -10.94 6.64 19.20
CA ASN A 71 -11.62 6.10 20.37
C ASN A 71 -10.66 5.72 21.52
N GLY A 72 -9.40 6.15 21.47
CA GLY A 72 -8.42 5.86 22.52
C GLY A 72 -7.94 4.40 22.54
N GLY A 73 -8.13 3.66 21.45
CA GLY A 73 -7.70 2.27 21.33
C GLY A 73 -6.20 2.11 21.01
N GLY A 74 -5.45 3.20 20.95
CA GLY A 74 -4.01 3.22 20.71
C GLY A 74 -3.60 3.04 19.25
N PRO A 75 -2.30 2.77 18.99
CA PRO A 75 -1.74 2.68 17.66
C PRO A 75 -2.13 1.40 16.92
N THR A 76 -2.00 1.46 15.58
CA THR A 76 -2.13 0.31 14.68
C THR A 76 -0.97 0.30 13.69
N LEU A 77 -0.43 -0.87 13.35
CA LEU A 77 0.47 -1.07 12.22
C LEU A 77 -0.34 -1.59 11.04
N LEU A 78 -0.40 -0.81 9.97
CA LEU A 78 -1.05 -1.17 8.72
C LEU A 78 0.01 -1.47 7.66
N GLU A 79 0.07 -2.70 7.18
CA GLU A 79 0.96 -3.13 6.12
C GLU A 79 0.21 -3.25 4.81
N CYS A 80 0.54 -2.37 3.85
CA CYS A 80 0.01 -2.42 2.49
C CYS A 80 0.96 -3.22 1.61
N LYS A 81 0.54 -4.38 1.14
CA LYS A 81 1.27 -5.17 0.14
C LYS A 81 1.10 -4.53 -1.23
N LEU A 82 2.18 -4.05 -1.78
CA LEU A 82 2.18 -3.38 -3.08
C LEU A 82 3.41 -3.77 -3.91
N ASN A 83 3.57 -3.16 -5.07
CA ASN A 83 4.70 -3.44 -5.93
C ASN A 83 5.34 -2.14 -6.45
N ARG A 84 6.65 -2.18 -6.60
CA ARG A 84 7.43 -1.13 -7.23
C ARG A 84 7.57 -1.46 -8.71
N TYR A 85 7.13 -0.55 -9.61
CA TYR A 85 7.22 -0.77 -11.06
C TYR A 85 8.58 -0.39 -11.65
N TYR A 86 9.27 0.56 -11.05
CA TYR A 86 10.58 1.03 -11.50
C TYR A 86 11.71 0.46 -10.63
N GLY A 87 12.94 0.71 -11.01
CA GLY A 87 14.10 0.45 -10.17
C GLY A 87 14.07 1.24 -8.87
N HIS A 88 14.93 0.89 -7.92
CA HIS A 88 15.05 1.63 -6.67
C HIS A 88 15.63 3.03 -6.88
N TYR A 89 16.51 3.15 -7.87
CA TYR A 89 17.11 4.42 -8.30
C TYR A 89 17.20 4.44 -9.83
N GLU A 90 17.45 5.59 -10.39
CA GLU A 90 17.65 5.73 -11.83
C GLU A 90 18.94 5.02 -12.27
N GLY A 91 18.85 4.12 -13.26
CA GLY A 91 19.95 3.24 -13.65
C GLY A 91 19.99 1.87 -12.97
N ASP A 92 19.05 1.56 -12.06
CA ASP A 92 18.91 0.23 -11.47
C ASP A 92 18.55 -0.79 -12.57
N ALA A 93 19.47 -1.71 -12.85
CA ALA A 93 19.31 -2.74 -13.88
C ALA A 93 18.27 -3.81 -13.52
N GLN A 94 17.79 -3.85 -12.29
CA GLN A 94 16.74 -4.75 -11.78
C GLN A 94 17.00 -6.25 -12.02
N THR A 95 18.27 -6.67 -12.09
CA THR A 95 18.67 -8.05 -12.35
C THR A 95 18.30 -9.02 -11.22
N TYR A 96 17.91 -8.51 -10.07
CA TYR A 96 17.42 -9.26 -8.91
C TYR A 96 15.96 -9.68 -9.02
N ARG A 97 15.22 -9.13 -9.99
CA ARG A 97 13.81 -9.46 -10.25
C ARG A 97 13.65 -10.59 -11.23
N PRO A 98 12.59 -11.41 -11.09
CA PRO A 98 12.20 -12.34 -12.14
C PRO A 98 11.95 -11.62 -13.46
N LYS A 99 12.27 -12.32 -14.56
CA LYS A 99 11.97 -11.83 -15.91
C LYS A 99 10.45 -11.57 -16.04
N ASP A 100 10.09 -10.49 -16.68
CA ASP A 100 8.70 -10.09 -16.95
C ASP A 100 7.84 -9.77 -15.70
N GLU A 101 8.41 -9.80 -14.48
CA GLU A 101 7.68 -9.48 -13.23
C GLU A 101 6.91 -8.15 -13.34
N VAL A 102 7.61 -7.08 -13.73
CA VAL A 102 7.01 -5.73 -13.82
C VAL A 102 5.89 -5.68 -14.86
N LYS A 103 6.05 -6.37 -15.99
CA LYS A 103 5.01 -6.45 -17.03
C LYS A 103 3.75 -7.13 -16.47
N ILE A 104 3.92 -8.28 -15.85
CA ILE A 104 2.80 -9.03 -15.25
C ILE A 104 2.11 -8.19 -14.17
N LEU A 105 2.89 -7.51 -13.32
CA LEU A 105 2.35 -6.65 -12.26
C LEU A 105 1.55 -5.48 -12.81
N ARG A 106 2.01 -4.82 -13.88
CA ARG A 106 1.25 -3.75 -14.54
C ARG A 106 -0.06 -4.24 -15.13
N GLU A 107 -0.07 -5.44 -15.70
CA GLU A 107 -1.26 -6.03 -16.30
C GLU A 107 -2.27 -6.50 -15.25
N THR A 108 -1.82 -6.95 -14.07
CA THR A 108 -2.68 -7.64 -13.10
C THR A 108 -2.88 -6.91 -11.78
N LYS A 109 -1.99 -5.96 -11.43
CA LYS A 109 -1.94 -5.32 -10.11
C LYS A 109 -2.00 -3.79 -10.17
N ASP A 110 -2.29 -3.19 -11.31
CA ASP A 110 -2.46 -1.75 -11.39
C ASP A 110 -3.70 -1.30 -10.61
N CYS A 111 -3.46 -0.52 -9.55
CA CYS A 111 -4.53 -0.09 -8.63
C CYS A 111 -5.51 0.87 -9.30
N LEU A 112 -5.08 1.71 -10.25
CA LEU A 112 -5.96 2.62 -10.96
C LEU A 112 -6.87 1.86 -11.92
N VAL A 113 -6.34 0.85 -12.62
CA VAL A 113 -7.14 -0.02 -13.49
C VAL A 113 -8.15 -0.83 -12.68
N LYS A 114 -7.72 -1.42 -11.54
CA LYS A 114 -8.60 -2.14 -10.63
C LYS A 114 -9.73 -1.25 -10.10
N PHE A 115 -9.38 -0.04 -9.64
CA PHE A 115 -10.35 0.94 -9.14
C PHE A 115 -11.35 1.31 -10.21
N ARG A 116 -10.89 1.73 -11.41
CA ARG A 116 -11.73 2.09 -12.55
C ARG A 116 -12.73 0.96 -12.85
N ASN A 117 -12.23 -0.25 -13.04
CA ASN A 117 -13.07 -1.39 -13.36
C ASN A 117 -14.14 -1.64 -12.28
N LYS A 118 -13.77 -1.54 -11.02
CA LYS A 118 -14.68 -1.74 -9.89
C LYS A 118 -15.79 -0.71 -9.84
N VAL A 119 -15.46 0.58 -9.87
CA VAL A 119 -16.45 1.65 -9.69
C VAL A 119 -17.38 1.79 -10.91
N THR A 120 -16.88 1.49 -12.12
CA THR A 120 -17.72 1.50 -13.32
C THR A 120 -18.64 0.29 -13.39
N SER A 121 -18.16 -0.91 -13.04
CA SER A 121 -18.99 -2.12 -12.99
C SER A 121 -20.09 -2.02 -11.92
N ASP A 122 -19.79 -1.36 -10.80
CA ASP A 122 -20.75 -1.12 -9.71
C ASP A 122 -21.71 0.05 -10.00
N GLY A 123 -21.55 0.74 -11.14
CA GLY A 123 -22.36 1.90 -11.51
C GLY A 123 -22.20 3.11 -10.58
N LYS A 124 -21.06 3.21 -9.88
CA LYS A 124 -20.79 4.30 -8.92
C LYS A 124 -20.25 5.55 -9.59
N ILE A 125 -19.43 5.38 -10.62
CA ILE A 125 -18.80 6.47 -11.36
C ILE A 125 -18.75 6.10 -12.84
N ASP A 126 -19.12 7.01 -13.74
CA ASP A 126 -19.03 6.78 -15.17
C ASP A 126 -17.58 6.84 -15.67
N ALA A 127 -17.27 6.04 -16.69
CA ALA A 127 -15.94 6.01 -17.30
C ALA A 127 -15.50 7.40 -17.82
N SER A 128 -16.43 8.18 -18.39
CA SER A 128 -16.17 9.53 -18.90
C SER A 128 -15.81 10.53 -17.79
N GLU A 129 -16.36 10.36 -16.59
CA GLU A 129 -16.00 11.17 -15.43
C GLU A 129 -14.57 10.87 -14.98
N LEU A 130 -14.18 9.60 -14.92
CA LEU A 130 -12.80 9.19 -14.61
C LEU A 130 -11.81 9.69 -15.66
N ASP A 131 -12.17 9.67 -16.96
CA ASP A 131 -11.33 10.23 -18.03
C ASP A 131 -11.12 11.74 -17.86
N THR A 132 -12.14 12.43 -17.38
CA THR A 132 -12.06 13.86 -17.11
C THR A 132 -11.15 14.16 -15.91
N ILE A 133 -11.24 13.35 -14.86
CA ILE A 133 -10.36 13.46 -13.69
C ILE A 133 -8.90 13.23 -14.10
N ASP A 134 -8.61 12.16 -14.85
CA ASP A 134 -7.26 11.86 -15.35
C ASP A 134 -6.67 13.03 -16.14
N LYS A 135 -7.42 13.60 -17.08
CA LYS A 135 -6.98 14.75 -17.87
C LYS A 135 -6.67 15.98 -17.00
N ASN A 136 -7.52 16.24 -16.01
CA ASN A 136 -7.33 17.38 -15.12
C ASN A 136 -6.10 17.19 -14.23
N VAL A 137 -5.85 15.98 -13.71
CA VAL A 137 -4.67 15.65 -12.91
C VAL A 137 -3.39 15.80 -13.75
N LEU A 138 -3.37 15.24 -14.96
CA LEU A 138 -2.22 15.37 -15.87
C LEU A 138 -1.90 16.84 -16.16
N LYS A 139 -2.92 17.65 -16.44
CA LYS A 139 -2.75 19.08 -16.65
C LYS A 139 -2.15 19.79 -15.44
N LEU A 140 -2.62 19.48 -14.22
CA LEU A 140 -2.06 20.06 -13.00
C LEU A 140 -0.58 19.69 -12.79
N ILE A 141 -0.19 18.47 -13.16
CA ILE A 141 1.20 18.01 -13.08
C ILE A 141 2.07 18.76 -14.10
N GLU A 142 1.57 18.95 -15.32
CA GLU A 142 2.30 19.66 -16.39
C GLU A 142 2.47 21.17 -16.11
N GLU A 143 1.55 21.77 -15.36
CA GLU A 143 1.56 23.20 -15.02
C GLU A 143 2.38 23.51 -13.74
N SER A 144 2.81 22.49 -12.97
CA SER A 144 3.56 22.63 -11.72
C SER A 144 5.08 22.58 -11.93
#